data_076ed0ed0f416115781481b6a582866c
#
_entry.id   076ed0ed0f416115781481b6a582866c
#
_cell.length_a   1.000
_cell.length_b   1.000
_cell.length_c   1.000
_cell.angle_alpha   90.00
_cell.angle_beta   90.00
_cell.angle_gamma   90.00
#
_symmetry.space_group_name_H-M   'P 1'
#
loop_
_entity.id
_entity.type
_entity.pdbx_description
1 polymer ?
#
loop_
_entity_poly.entity_id
_entity_poly.type
_entity_poly.pdbx_seq_one_letter_code
_entity_poly.pdbx_strand_id
1 'polypeptide(L)'
;SWMRARLSAISLADIQKHLAKIIILAPMAVLLIYLAIFSQPRYMSESKVAIKRSDDLNSGSLNFGLLLGASNPSSAEDALYLKEYINSPDMLAALDKQLNFREAFSHSGLDFLNHLSKDETAEGFLKYYKDRINVSYDDKTGLLNIQTQGFSPEFALKFNQTVLKESERFINEMSHRIARDQLAFAETEMEKARQRLDASKAELLSYQDNNNVLDPQAQAQAASTLVNTLMGQKIQMEADLRNLLTYLREDAPQVVSARNAIQSLQAQIDEEKSKITAPQGD
;
A
#
# COMPACT_ATOMS: atom_id res chain seq x y z
N SER A 1 -8.42 -2.81 -95.89
CA SER A 1 -9.80 -2.30 -95.56
C SER A 1 -10.50 -3.17 -94.48
N TRP A 2 -9.95 -4.30 -94.07
CA TRP A 2 -10.57 -5.23 -93.13
C TRP A 2 -10.22 -5.04 -91.63
N MET A 3 -9.15 -4.31 -91.32
CA MET A 3 -8.72 -4.05 -89.97
C MET A 3 -9.43 -2.83 -89.31
N ARG A 4 -10.05 -1.94 -90.06
CA ARG A 4 -10.77 -0.77 -89.51
C ARG A 4 -12.22 -1.05 -89.12
N ALA A 5 -12.85 -2.17 -89.56
CA ALA A 5 -14.22 -2.55 -89.19
C ALA A 5 -14.37 -3.29 -87.83
N ARG A 6 -13.28 -3.74 -87.20
CA ARG A 6 -13.32 -4.44 -85.87
C ARG A 6 -13.16 -3.48 -84.69
N LEU A 7 -12.80 -2.26 -84.93
CA LEU A 7 -12.55 -1.32 -83.80
C LEU A 7 -13.79 -0.45 -83.48
N SER A 8 -14.89 -0.52 -84.25
CA SER A 8 -16.06 0.34 -84.04
C SER A 8 -17.27 -0.34 -83.39
N ALA A 9 -17.13 -1.57 -82.92
CA ALA A 9 -18.25 -2.31 -82.33
C ALA A 9 -18.08 -2.58 -80.78
N ILE A 10 -17.20 -1.83 -80.14
CA ILE A 10 -17.18 -1.87 -78.68
C ILE A 10 -18.23 -0.87 -78.22
N SER A 11 -19.39 -1.37 -77.79
CA SER A 11 -20.48 -0.57 -77.28
C SER A 11 -19.99 0.21 -76.03
N LEU A 12 -20.39 1.52 -75.94
CA LEU A 12 -20.11 2.31 -74.75
C LEU A 12 -20.54 1.63 -73.46
N ALA A 13 -21.58 0.81 -73.51
CA ALA A 13 -22.03 0.00 -72.37
C ALA A 13 -21.04 -1.12 -72.00
N ASP A 14 -20.35 -1.73 -73.00
CA ASP A 14 -19.30 -2.74 -72.68
C ASP A 14 -18.04 -2.09 -72.17
N ILE A 15 -17.68 -0.89 -72.62
CA ILE A 15 -16.59 -0.09 -72.05
C ILE A 15 -16.90 0.31 -70.62
N GLN A 16 -18.13 0.73 -70.28
CA GLN A 16 -18.54 1.04 -68.93
C GLN A 16 -18.51 -0.17 -68.00
N LYS A 17 -18.97 -1.34 -68.46
CA LYS A 17 -18.89 -2.58 -67.66
C LYS A 17 -17.44 -3.05 -67.41
N HIS A 18 -16.60 -2.91 -68.44
CA HIS A 18 -15.16 -3.24 -68.27
C HIS A 18 -14.44 -2.21 -67.43
N LEU A 19 -14.74 -0.93 -67.51
CA LEU A 19 -14.24 0.14 -66.67
C LEU A 19 -14.63 -0.11 -65.21
N ALA A 20 -15.90 -0.40 -64.93
CA ALA A 20 -16.35 -0.70 -63.55
C ALA A 20 -15.63 -1.91 -62.96
N LYS A 21 -15.42 -2.97 -63.75
CA LYS A 21 -14.63 -4.14 -63.30
C LYS A 21 -13.16 -3.76 -63.03
N ILE A 22 -12.54 -2.97 -63.89
CA ILE A 22 -11.15 -2.54 -63.71
C ILE A 22 -11.00 -1.64 -62.48
N ILE A 23 -11.93 -0.71 -62.23
CA ILE A 23 -11.92 0.19 -61.08
C ILE A 23 -11.99 -0.58 -59.75
N ILE A 24 -12.68 -1.74 -59.74
CA ILE A 24 -12.78 -2.57 -58.52
C ILE A 24 -11.64 -3.59 -58.45
N LEU A 25 -11.34 -4.30 -59.56
CA LEU A 25 -10.36 -5.35 -59.59
C LEU A 25 -8.91 -4.89 -59.54
N ALA A 26 -8.61 -3.70 -60.14
CA ALA A 26 -7.23 -3.17 -60.14
C ALA A 26 -6.74 -2.83 -58.72
N PRO A 27 -7.45 -2.06 -57.89
CA PRO A 27 -7.00 -1.77 -56.54
C PRO A 27 -6.98 -3.04 -55.68
N MET A 28 -7.90 -3.99 -55.87
CA MET A 28 -7.89 -5.26 -55.16
C MET A 28 -6.70 -6.13 -55.57
N ALA A 29 -6.33 -6.17 -56.83
CA ALA A 29 -5.14 -6.88 -57.31
C ALA A 29 -3.85 -6.24 -56.77
N VAL A 30 -3.76 -4.91 -56.79
CA VAL A 30 -2.62 -4.18 -56.16
C VAL A 30 -2.52 -4.49 -54.68
N LEU A 31 -3.62 -4.50 -53.95
CA LEU A 31 -3.66 -4.84 -52.53
C LEU A 31 -3.21 -6.29 -52.30
N LEU A 32 -3.66 -7.24 -53.09
CA LEU A 32 -3.26 -8.66 -53.02
C LEU A 32 -1.77 -8.84 -53.29
N ILE A 33 -1.26 -8.19 -54.34
CA ILE A 33 0.16 -8.20 -54.68
C ILE A 33 1.00 -7.57 -53.54
N TYR A 34 0.53 -6.47 -52.99
CA TYR A 34 1.19 -5.86 -51.81
C TYR A 34 1.24 -6.85 -50.65
N LEU A 35 0.10 -7.44 -50.28
CA LEU A 35 0.03 -8.41 -49.17
C LEU A 35 0.87 -9.67 -49.41
N ALA A 36 0.97 -10.13 -50.67
CA ALA A 36 1.71 -11.38 -51.01
C ALA A 36 3.23 -11.18 -51.08
N ILE A 37 3.69 -9.97 -51.50
CA ILE A 37 5.12 -9.74 -51.81
C ILE A 37 5.76 -8.81 -50.76
N PHE A 38 5.05 -7.80 -50.26
CA PHE A 38 5.62 -6.73 -49.43
C PHE A 38 5.26 -6.86 -47.97
N SER A 39 4.14 -7.52 -47.61
CA SER A 39 3.75 -7.68 -46.23
C SER A 39 4.68 -8.68 -45.52
N GLN A 40 5.27 -8.25 -44.42
CA GLN A 40 6.13 -9.12 -43.60
C GLN A 40 5.30 -9.95 -42.61
N PRO A 41 5.63 -11.24 -42.42
CA PRO A 41 4.99 -12.05 -41.40
C PRO A 41 5.30 -11.49 -40.01
N ARG A 42 4.29 -11.51 -39.13
CA ARG A 42 4.45 -11.15 -37.72
C ARG A 42 4.36 -12.38 -36.86
N TYR A 43 5.28 -12.47 -35.93
CA TYR A 43 5.35 -13.52 -34.95
C TYR A 43 4.97 -12.95 -33.59
N MET A 44 4.19 -13.69 -32.83
CA MET A 44 3.74 -13.31 -31.50
C MET A 44 4.35 -14.24 -30.46
N SER A 45 4.89 -13.66 -29.39
CA SER A 45 5.29 -14.37 -28.18
C SER A 45 4.36 -13.97 -27.05
N GLU A 46 3.87 -14.95 -26.31
CA GLU A 46 2.92 -14.75 -25.20
C GLU A 46 3.52 -15.29 -23.90
N SER A 47 3.32 -14.56 -22.83
CA SER A 47 3.64 -14.98 -21.47
C SER A 47 2.52 -14.64 -20.50
N LYS A 48 2.34 -15.46 -19.48
CA LYS A 48 1.37 -15.27 -18.40
C LYS A 48 2.13 -15.18 -17.07
N VAL A 49 1.91 -14.10 -16.35
CA VAL A 49 2.63 -13.79 -15.11
C VAL A 49 1.65 -13.64 -13.97
N ALA A 50 1.94 -14.29 -12.84
CA ALA A 50 1.27 -14.03 -11.57
C ALA A 50 2.20 -13.21 -10.67
N ILE A 51 1.71 -12.12 -10.11
CA ILE A 51 2.44 -11.35 -9.11
C ILE A 51 2.02 -11.88 -7.74
N LYS A 52 2.97 -12.46 -7.00
CA LYS A 52 2.77 -12.91 -5.63
C LYS A 52 3.74 -12.16 -4.72
N ARG A 53 3.22 -11.62 -3.63
CA ARG A 53 4.06 -11.08 -2.55
C ARG A 53 4.46 -12.20 -1.59
N SER A 54 5.66 -12.09 -1.04
CA SER A 54 6.13 -13.02 0.00
C SER A 54 5.23 -13.02 1.25
N ASP A 55 4.52 -11.92 1.49
CA ASP A 55 3.60 -11.77 2.64
C ASP A 55 2.32 -12.60 2.48
N ASP A 56 1.89 -12.90 1.24
CA ASP A 56 0.74 -13.77 0.97
C ASP A 56 1.03 -15.25 1.36
N LEU A 57 2.30 -15.62 1.48
CA LEU A 57 2.72 -16.97 1.85
C LEU A 57 2.79 -17.17 3.37
N ASN A 58 2.75 -16.11 4.15
CA ASN A 58 2.94 -16.14 5.61
C ASN A 58 1.69 -15.63 6.35
N SER A 59 0.55 -16.26 6.08
CA SER A 59 -0.75 -15.95 6.71
C SER A 59 -0.77 -16.18 8.25
N GLY A 60 0.36 -16.49 8.88
CA GLY A 60 0.55 -16.62 10.32
C GLY A 60 1.33 -15.50 10.99
N SER A 61 1.98 -14.59 10.25
CA SER A 61 2.65 -13.43 10.83
C SER A 61 1.66 -12.28 11.00
N LEU A 62 1.62 -11.69 12.18
CA LEU A 62 0.89 -10.46 12.47
C LEU A 62 1.21 -9.43 11.39
N ASN A 63 0.22 -9.09 10.61
CA ASN A 63 0.34 -8.14 9.49
C ASN A 63 0.56 -6.75 10.09
N PHE A 64 1.83 -6.39 10.33
CA PHE A 64 2.24 -5.15 10.99
C PHE A 64 1.74 -3.92 10.23
N GLY A 65 1.59 -4.02 8.90
CA GLY A 65 0.98 -3.00 8.06
C GLY A 65 -0.50 -2.74 8.41
N LEU A 66 -1.24 -3.79 8.76
CA LEU A 66 -2.66 -3.68 9.15
C LEU A 66 -2.81 -3.01 10.53
N LEU A 67 -1.87 -3.24 11.43
CA LEU A 67 -1.78 -2.59 12.75
C LEU A 67 -1.48 -1.08 12.64
N LEU A 68 -0.78 -0.67 11.58
CA LEU A 68 -0.44 0.74 11.30
C LEU A 68 -1.47 1.43 10.39
N GLY A 69 -2.58 0.75 10.04
CA GLY A 69 -3.62 1.31 9.18
C GLY A 69 -3.20 1.45 7.71
N ALA A 70 -2.09 0.84 7.30
CA ALA A 70 -1.69 0.76 5.91
C ALA A 70 -2.48 -0.37 5.23
N SER A 71 -3.32 -0.03 4.26
CA SER A 71 -3.90 -1.02 3.34
C SER A 71 -2.75 -1.63 2.55
N ASN A 72 -2.50 -2.93 2.69
CA ASN A 72 -1.63 -3.64 1.76
C ASN A 72 -2.31 -3.62 0.39
N PRO A 73 -1.71 -2.99 -0.64
CA PRO A 73 -2.26 -3.08 -1.98
C PRO A 73 -2.35 -4.56 -2.37
N SER A 74 -3.48 -4.93 -2.95
CA SER A 74 -3.71 -6.32 -3.36
C SER A 74 -2.76 -6.69 -4.51
N SER A 75 -2.46 -7.97 -4.69
CA SER A 75 -1.68 -8.47 -5.85
C SER A 75 -2.30 -8.04 -7.19
N ALA A 76 -3.61 -7.76 -7.22
CA ALA A 76 -4.30 -7.20 -8.36
C ALA A 76 -3.87 -5.75 -8.65
N GLU A 77 -3.68 -4.91 -7.63
CA GLU A 77 -3.19 -3.54 -7.80
C GLU A 77 -1.75 -3.54 -8.33
N ASP A 78 -0.89 -4.41 -7.81
CA ASP A 78 0.48 -4.56 -8.33
C ASP A 78 0.49 -4.97 -9.81
N ALA A 79 -0.45 -5.84 -10.22
CA ALA A 79 -0.60 -6.23 -11.63
C ALA A 79 -1.04 -5.05 -12.51
N LEU A 80 -1.91 -4.18 -12.00
CA LEU A 80 -2.31 -2.97 -12.72
C LEU A 80 -1.16 -1.95 -12.81
N TYR A 81 -0.40 -1.74 -11.73
CA TYR A 81 0.81 -0.90 -11.79
C TYR A 81 1.84 -1.43 -12.78
N LEU A 82 2.05 -2.74 -12.81
CA LEU A 82 2.95 -3.35 -13.77
C LEU A 82 2.45 -3.18 -15.21
N LYS A 83 1.15 -3.35 -15.46
CA LYS A 83 0.54 -3.10 -16.76
C LYS A 83 0.78 -1.66 -17.23
N GLU A 84 0.60 -0.67 -16.37
CA GLU A 84 0.88 0.73 -16.70
C GLU A 84 2.36 0.98 -16.96
N TYR A 85 3.25 0.39 -16.13
CA TYR A 85 4.69 0.47 -16.37
C TYR A 85 5.10 -0.14 -17.71
N ILE A 86 4.56 -1.32 -18.06
CA ILE A 86 4.86 -1.96 -19.36
C ILE A 86 4.44 -1.03 -20.53
N ASN A 87 3.36 -0.27 -20.40
CA ASN A 87 2.91 0.67 -21.42
C ASN A 87 3.56 2.05 -21.34
N SER A 88 4.55 2.24 -20.45
CA SER A 88 5.17 3.53 -20.20
C SER A 88 6.34 3.83 -21.16
N PRO A 89 6.73 5.12 -21.30
CA PRO A 89 7.96 5.50 -21.99
C PRO A 89 9.22 4.92 -21.36
N ASP A 90 9.22 4.67 -20.03
CA ASP A 90 10.38 4.14 -19.31
C ASP A 90 10.69 2.71 -19.70
N MET A 91 9.64 1.87 -19.84
CA MET A 91 9.79 0.51 -20.36
C MET A 91 10.33 0.57 -21.81
N LEU A 92 9.77 1.43 -22.65
CA LEU A 92 10.26 1.58 -24.04
C LEU A 92 11.74 1.99 -24.08
N ALA A 93 12.17 2.92 -23.23
CA ALA A 93 13.56 3.34 -23.16
C ALA A 93 14.50 2.20 -22.69
N ALA A 94 14.05 1.38 -21.73
CA ALA A 94 14.77 0.21 -21.27
C ALA A 94 14.92 -0.85 -22.37
N LEU A 95 13.84 -1.09 -23.12
CA LEU A 95 13.82 -2.01 -24.26
C LEU A 95 14.69 -1.52 -25.42
N ASP A 96 14.65 -0.22 -25.73
CA ASP A 96 15.46 0.36 -26.80
C ASP A 96 16.96 0.22 -26.49
N LYS A 97 17.34 0.46 -25.24
CA LYS A 97 18.73 0.30 -24.76
C LYS A 97 19.23 -1.15 -24.84
N GLN A 98 18.35 -2.15 -24.60
CA GLN A 98 18.76 -3.55 -24.54
C GLN A 98 18.62 -4.30 -25.87
N LEU A 99 17.63 -3.93 -26.66
CA LEU A 99 17.26 -4.63 -27.89
C LEU A 99 17.57 -3.82 -29.15
N ASN A 100 18.02 -2.55 -29.04
CA ASN A 100 18.01 -1.59 -30.14
C ASN A 100 16.65 -1.59 -30.84
N PHE A 101 15.58 -1.44 -30.04
CA PHE A 101 14.20 -1.65 -30.50
C PHE A 101 13.85 -0.76 -31.67
N ARG A 102 14.22 0.52 -31.62
CA ARG A 102 14.04 1.46 -32.73
C ARG A 102 14.71 0.95 -34.02
N GLU A 103 15.93 0.47 -33.93
CA GLU A 103 16.69 -0.03 -35.06
C GLU A 103 16.08 -1.31 -35.64
N ALA A 104 15.69 -2.26 -34.78
CA ALA A 104 15.09 -3.53 -35.19
C ALA A 104 13.82 -3.34 -36.01
N PHE A 105 13.00 -2.34 -35.66
CA PHE A 105 11.77 -2.02 -36.38
C PHE A 105 11.93 -1.00 -37.53
N SER A 106 13.06 -0.28 -37.59
CA SER A 106 13.38 0.62 -38.71
C SER A 106 14.01 -0.10 -39.89
N HIS A 107 14.66 -1.25 -39.66
CA HIS A 107 15.38 -1.99 -40.70
C HIS A 107 14.51 -3.07 -41.38
N SER A 108 13.26 -3.21 -41.02
CA SER A 108 12.41 -4.25 -41.57
C SER A 108 11.91 -3.91 -42.98
N GLY A 109 12.71 -4.24 -43.94
CA GLY A 109 12.39 -4.57 -45.33
C GLY A 109 11.49 -3.63 -46.11
N LEU A 110 10.69 -4.24 -47.00
CA LEU A 110 9.85 -3.57 -48.02
C LEU A 110 8.48 -3.13 -47.51
N ASP A 111 8.14 -3.40 -46.25
CA ASP A 111 6.81 -3.08 -45.69
C ASP A 111 6.72 -1.60 -45.25
N PHE A 112 6.50 -0.72 -46.24
CA PHE A 112 6.41 0.72 -46.06
C PHE A 112 5.29 1.15 -45.09
N LEU A 113 4.22 0.38 -44.93
CA LEU A 113 3.07 0.76 -44.12
C LEU A 113 3.27 0.40 -42.62
N ASN A 114 4.17 -0.54 -42.31
CA ASN A 114 4.30 -1.09 -40.95
C ASN A 114 5.68 -0.87 -40.32
N HIS A 115 6.62 -0.22 -41.00
CA HIS A 115 7.94 0.07 -40.46
C HIS A 115 7.95 1.34 -39.58
N LEU A 116 8.86 1.42 -38.64
CA LEU A 116 9.10 2.61 -37.83
C LEU A 116 10.03 3.57 -38.61
N SER A 117 9.68 4.85 -38.72
CA SER A 117 10.59 5.84 -39.27
C SER A 117 11.79 6.05 -38.33
N LYS A 118 13.00 6.20 -38.89
CA LYS A 118 14.20 6.49 -38.09
C LYS A 118 14.11 7.80 -37.32
N ASP A 119 13.45 8.79 -37.92
CA ASP A 119 13.26 10.14 -37.36
C ASP A 119 11.89 10.30 -36.66
N GLU A 120 11.26 9.19 -36.26
CA GLU A 120 9.98 9.23 -35.58
C GLU A 120 10.08 9.94 -34.21
N THR A 121 9.07 10.75 -33.90
CA THR A 121 8.99 11.46 -32.63
C THR A 121 8.91 10.48 -31.45
N ALA A 122 9.18 10.96 -30.24
CA ALA A 122 9.08 10.12 -29.03
C ALA A 122 7.66 9.58 -28.83
N GLU A 123 6.65 10.42 -29.11
CA GLU A 123 5.24 10.02 -29.01
C GLU A 123 4.86 9.00 -30.10
N GLY A 124 5.30 9.21 -31.35
CA GLY A 124 5.09 8.26 -32.43
C GLY A 124 5.77 6.92 -32.16
N PHE A 125 6.99 6.95 -31.60
CA PHE A 125 7.70 5.75 -31.18
C PHE A 125 6.98 5.00 -30.06
N LEU A 126 6.47 5.72 -29.04
CA LEU A 126 5.66 5.11 -27.97
C LEU A 126 4.35 4.52 -28.51
N LYS A 127 3.69 5.20 -29.43
CA LYS A 127 2.47 4.68 -30.08
C LYS A 127 2.78 3.40 -30.85
N TYR A 128 3.85 3.40 -31.66
CA TYR A 128 4.29 2.23 -32.40
C TYR A 128 4.60 1.03 -31.48
N TYR A 129 5.27 1.29 -30.34
CA TYR A 129 5.53 0.28 -29.31
C TYR A 129 4.23 -0.30 -28.75
N LYS A 130 3.27 0.54 -28.38
CA LYS A 130 1.96 0.11 -27.85
C LYS A 130 1.16 -0.73 -28.85
N ASP A 131 1.36 -0.51 -30.15
CA ASP A 131 0.75 -1.34 -31.20
C ASP A 131 1.43 -2.73 -31.36
N ARG A 132 2.62 -2.93 -30.76
CA ARG A 132 3.41 -4.16 -30.81
C ARG A 132 3.36 -4.97 -29.52
N ILE A 133 2.80 -4.42 -28.47
CA ILE A 133 2.62 -5.07 -27.20
C ILE A 133 1.16 -4.99 -26.76
N ASN A 134 0.64 -6.10 -26.26
CA ASN A 134 -0.69 -6.12 -25.66
C ASN A 134 -0.59 -6.71 -24.25
N VAL A 135 -1.06 -5.95 -23.26
CA VAL A 135 -1.02 -6.36 -21.85
C VAL A 135 -2.44 -6.35 -21.30
N SER A 136 -2.92 -7.52 -20.92
CA SER A 136 -4.25 -7.70 -20.36
C SER A 136 -4.20 -8.40 -19.01
N TYR A 137 -4.95 -7.90 -18.06
CA TYR A 137 -5.14 -8.52 -16.75
C TYR A 137 -6.46 -9.31 -16.75
N ASP A 138 -6.41 -10.55 -16.32
CA ASP A 138 -7.58 -11.40 -16.15
C ASP A 138 -7.97 -11.44 -14.66
N ASP A 139 -9.03 -10.77 -14.32
CA ASP A 139 -9.54 -10.67 -12.94
C ASP A 139 -9.96 -12.04 -12.36
N LYS A 140 -10.29 -13.02 -13.22
CA LYS A 140 -10.73 -14.34 -12.76
C LYS A 140 -9.57 -15.22 -12.36
N THR A 141 -8.45 -15.13 -13.09
CA THR A 141 -7.27 -15.95 -12.85
C THR A 141 -6.19 -15.23 -12.04
N GLY A 142 -6.27 -13.89 -11.93
CA GLY A 142 -5.25 -13.05 -11.33
C GLY A 142 -3.95 -13.00 -12.15
N LEU A 143 -4.02 -13.37 -13.44
CA LEU A 143 -2.85 -13.42 -14.31
C LEU A 143 -2.78 -12.18 -15.22
N LEU A 144 -1.56 -11.65 -15.37
CA LEU A 144 -1.23 -10.67 -16.38
C LEU A 144 -0.73 -11.41 -17.63
N ASN A 145 -1.46 -11.24 -18.73
CA ASN A 145 -1.08 -11.79 -20.04
C ASN A 145 -0.36 -10.72 -20.85
N ILE A 146 0.86 -11.03 -21.28
CA ILE A 146 1.74 -10.12 -22.03
C ILE A 146 2.00 -10.77 -23.40
N GLN A 147 1.56 -10.10 -24.45
CA GLN A 147 1.76 -10.50 -25.83
C GLN A 147 2.64 -9.49 -26.54
N THR A 148 3.73 -9.95 -27.16
CA THR A 148 4.67 -9.12 -27.91
C THR A 148 4.76 -9.56 -29.35
N GLN A 149 4.89 -8.62 -30.27
CA GLN A 149 4.95 -8.88 -31.70
C GLN A 149 6.29 -8.45 -32.27
N GLY A 150 6.85 -9.28 -33.15
CA GLY A 150 8.11 -8.99 -33.86
C GLY A 150 8.06 -9.52 -35.30
N PHE A 151 9.02 -9.12 -36.11
CA PHE A 151 9.15 -9.58 -37.50
C PHE A 151 9.90 -10.91 -37.62
N SER A 152 10.52 -11.40 -36.56
CA SER A 152 11.08 -12.75 -36.49
C SER A 152 10.66 -13.44 -35.19
N PRO A 153 10.61 -14.80 -35.17
CA PRO A 153 10.30 -15.55 -33.95
C PRO A 153 11.29 -15.28 -32.83
N GLU A 154 12.57 -15.18 -33.17
CA GLU A 154 13.68 -14.94 -32.23
C GLU A 154 13.54 -13.57 -31.58
N PHE A 155 13.22 -12.55 -32.39
CA PHE A 155 13.03 -11.18 -31.88
C PHE A 155 11.78 -11.09 -31.01
N ALA A 156 10.66 -11.69 -31.44
CA ALA A 156 9.43 -11.70 -30.64
C ALA A 156 9.65 -12.36 -29.27
N LEU A 157 10.37 -13.48 -29.24
CA LEU A 157 10.72 -14.17 -28.00
C LEU A 157 11.65 -13.32 -27.12
N LYS A 158 12.72 -12.77 -27.71
CA LYS A 158 13.66 -11.90 -26.98
C LYS A 158 13.01 -10.64 -26.44
N PHE A 159 12.10 -10.06 -27.21
CA PHE A 159 11.29 -8.91 -26.80
C PHE A 159 10.45 -9.27 -25.56
N ASN A 160 9.70 -10.38 -25.61
CA ASN A 160 8.88 -10.84 -24.48
C ASN A 160 9.73 -11.13 -23.23
N GLN A 161 10.84 -11.82 -23.38
CA GLN A 161 11.78 -12.12 -22.27
C GLN A 161 12.36 -10.86 -21.64
N THR A 162 12.68 -9.85 -22.46
CA THR A 162 13.22 -8.59 -21.95
C THR A 162 12.13 -7.78 -21.21
N VAL A 163 10.90 -7.79 -21.71
CA VAL A 163 9.76 -7.20 -20.99
C VAL A 163 9.56 -7.88 -19.64
N LEU A 164 9.64 -9.21 -19.58
CA LEU A 164 9.52 -9.96 -18.32
C LEU A 164 10.63 -9.58 -17.33
N LYS A 165 11.87 -9.55 -17.80
CA LYS A 165 13.03 -9.19 -16.97
C LYS A 165 12.92 -7.77 -16.40
N GLU A 166 12.54 -6.81 -17.24
CA GLU A 166 12.33 -5.43 -16.80
C GLU A 166 11.13 -5.29 -15.85
N SER A 167 10.09 -6.08 -16.08
CA SER A 167 8.92 -6.18 -15.20
C SER A 167 9.29 -6.71 -13.82
N GLU A 168 10.09 -7.76 -13.77
CA GLU A 168 10.62 -8.32 -12.52
C GLU A 168 11.48 -7.29 -11.77
N ARG A 169 12.38 -6.61 -12.48
CA ARG A 169 13.20 -5.53 -11.92
C ARG A 169 12.34 -4.43 -11.30
N PHE A 170 11.33 -3.97 -12.04
CA PHE A 170 10.41 -2.92 -11.58
C PHE A 170 9.67 -3.32 -10.31
N ILE A 171 9.09 -4.52 -10.27
CA ILE A 171 8.36 -5.03 -9.09
C ILE A 171 9.30 -5.17 -7.88
N ASN A 172 10.51 -5.67 -8.08
CA ASN A 172 11.50 -5.79 -7.01
C ASN A 172 11.92 -4.42 -6.48
N GLU A 173 12.21 -3.45 -7.35
CA GLU A 173 12.55 -2.08 -6.95
C GLU A 173 11.41 -1.39 -6.21
N MET A 174 10.17 -1.57 -6.66
CA MET A 174 8.97 -1.06 -5.99
C MET A 174 8.81 -1.68 -4.60
N SER A 175 8.93 -3.01 -4.48
CA SER A 175 8.84 -3.72 -3.21
C SER A 175 9.92 -3.28 -2.22
N HIS A 176 11.17 -3.14 -2.67
CA HIS A 176 12.25 -2.63 -1.85
C HIS A 176 12.06 -1.17 -1.42
N ARG A 177 11.47 -0.34 -2.26
CA ARG A 177 11.14 1.05 -1.90
C ARG A 177 10.09 1.06 -0.81
N ILE A 178 8.98 0.34 -0.98
CA ILE A 178 7.91 0.23 0.01
C ILE A 178 8.46 -0.26 1.36
N ALA A 179 9.27 -1.32 1.34
CA ALA A 179 9.87 -1.85 2.57
C ALA A 179 10.79 -0.82 3.28
N ARG A 180 11.60 -0.07 2.53
CA ARG A 180 12.43 1.00 3.12
C ARG A 180 11.59 2.14 3.71
N ASP A 181 10.54 2.55 3.00
CA ASP A 181 9.65 3.62 3.46
C ASP A 181 8.89 3.20 4.74
N GLN A 182 8.43 1.95 4.80
CA GLN A 182 7.81 1.38 6.00
C GLN A 182 8.78 1.31 7.18
N LEU A 183 10.04 0.90 6.94
CA LEU A 183 11.08 0.87 7.97
C LEU A 183 11.36 2.27 8.51
N ALA A 184 11.58 3.25 7.63
CA ALA A 184 11.84 4.63 8.02
C ALA A 184 10.68 5.25 8.81
N PHE A 185 9.44 4.94 8.42
CA PHE A 185 8.25 5.32 9.17
C PHE A 185 8.24 4.70 10.57
N ALA A 186 8.47 3.37 10.67
CA ALA A 186 8.51 2.66 11.95
C ALA A 186 9.60 3.18 12.88
N GLU A 187 10.80 3.46 12.36
CA GLU A 187 11.91 4.07 13.13
C GLU A 187 11.54 5.46 13.65
N THR A 188 10.87 6.28 12.82
CA THR A 188 10.40 7.61 13.21
C THR A 188 9.35 7.53 14.33
N GLU A 189 8.39 6.61 14.23
CA GLU A 189 7.36 6.43 15.26
C GLU A 189 7.94 5.86 16.57
N MET A 190 8.91 4.97 16.47
CA MET A 190 9.63 4.46 17.65
C MET A 190 10.37 5.59 18.38
N GLU A 191 11.06 6.47 17.64
CA GLU A 191 11.76 7.62 18.23
C GLU A 191 10.79 8.60 18.91
N LYS A 192 9.66 8.91 18.26
CA LYS A 192 8.61 9.73 18.87
C LYS A 192 8.01 9.10 20.12
N ALA A 193 7.80 7.79 20.11
CA ALA A 193 7.31 7.06 21.29
C ALA A 193 8.32 7.11 22.44
N ARG A 194 9.62 6.98 22.12
CA ARG A 194 10.71 7.10 23.09
C ARG A 194 10.78 8.49 23.70
N GLN A 195 10.72 9.54 22.90
CA GLN A 195 10.69 10.92 23.36
C GLN A 195 9.49 11.21 24.27
N ARG A 196 8.30 10.70 23.93
CA ARG A 196 7.11 10.80 24.79
C ARG A 196 7.32 10.07 26.14
N LEU A 197 7.90 8.88 26.11
CA LEU A 197 8.21 8.14 27.31
C LEU A 197 9.21 8.90 28.21
N ASP A 198 10.28 9.46 27.64
CA ASP A 198 11.29 10.18 28.37
C ASP A 198 10.74 11.51 28.93
N ALA A 199 9.90 12.22 28.18
CA ALA A 199 9.18 13.40 28.66
C ALA A 199 8.25 13.05 29.83
N SER A 200 7.44 11.98 29.71
CA SER A 200 6.54 11.55 30.80
C SER A 200 7.30 11.09 32.04
N LYS A 201 8.47 10.45 31.89
CA LYS A 201 9.35 10.11 33.02
C LYS A 201 9.90 11.36 33.71
N ALA A 202 10.35 12.36 32.92
CA ALA A 202 10.85 13.61 33.47
C ALA A 202 9.75 14.38 34.21
N GLU A 203 8.54 14.40 33.67
CA GLU A 203 7.36 14.99 34.32
C GLU A 203 7.02 14.28 35.62
N LEU A 204 7.02 12.94 35.62
CA LEU A 204 6.80 12.14 36.83
C LEU A 204 7.85 12.44 37.91
N LEU A 205 9.14 12.48 37.57
CA LEU A 205 10.22 12.80 38.49
C LEU A 205 10.07 14.21 39.04
N SER A 206 9.76 15.18 38.19
CA SER A 206 9.50 16.56 38.63
C SER A 206 8.33 16.66 39.61
N TYR A 207 7.25 15.92 39.34
CA TYR A 207 6.10 15.82 40.24
C TYR A 207 6.48 15.19 41.58
N GLN A 208 7.24 14.12 41.57
CA GLN A 208 7.71 13.46 42.80
C GLN A 208 8.61 14.37 43.65
N ASP A 209 9.55 15.08 43.00
CA ASP A 209 10.45 16.02 43.67
C ASP A 209 9.71 17.22 44.29
N ASN A 210 8.78 17.81 43.51
CA ASN A 210 8.01 18.99 43.96
C ASN A 210 7.05 18.69 45.11
N ASN A 211 6.55 17.44 45.17
CA ASN A 211 5.59 17.03 46.20
C ASN A 211 6.22 16.21 47.34
N ASN A 212 7.53 16.01 47.33
CA ASN A 212 8.25 15.13 48.24
C ASN A 212 7.66 13.70 48.31
N VAL A 213 7.13 13.19 47.17
CA VAL A 213 6.47 11.88 47.07
C VAL A 213 7.38 10.94 46.33
N LEU A 214 8.17 10.17 47.06
CA LEU A 214 9.08 9.17 46.47
C LEU A 214 8.35 8.01 45.80
N ASP A 215 7.23 7.57 46.39
CA ASP A 215 6.38 6.52 45.88
C ASP A 215 4.92 6.77 46.26
N PRO A 216 4.10 7.30 45.36
CA PRO A 216 2.69 7.59 45.62
C PRO A 216 1.90 6.34 46.04
N GLN A 217 2.25 5.18 45.52
CA GLN A 217 1.56 3.94 45.84
C GLN A 217 1.92 3.44 47.25
N ALA A 218 3.19 3.47 47.61
CA ALA A 218 3.63 3.13 48.95
C ALA A 218 3.06 4.11 49.99
N GLN A 219 3.01 5.41 49.67
CA GLN A 219 2.43 6.43 50.58
C GLN A 219 0.91 6.24 50.74
N ALA A 220 0.17 5.96 49.68
CA ALA A 220 -1.25 5.66 49.76
C ALA A 220 -1.54 4.38 50.56
N GLN A 221 -0.70 3.36 50.42
CA GLN A 221 -0.79 2.12 51.20
C GLN A 221 -0.50 2.36 52.68
N ALA A 222 0.53 3.16 53.00
CA ALA A 222 0.87 3.50 54.41
C ALA A 222 -0.28 4.31 55.03
N ALA A 223 -0.82 5.29 54.35
CA ALA A 223 -1.94 6.11 54.81
C ALA A 223 -3.23 5.27 55.02
N SER A 224 -3.51 4.34 54.10
CA SER A 224 -4.61 3.39 54.24
C SER A 224 -4.45 2.48 55.44
N THR A 225 -3.24 1.98 55.69
CA THR A 225 -2.92 1.16 56.86
C THR A 225 -3.10 1.96 58.16
N LEU A 226 -2.66 3.22 58.18
CA LEU A 226 -2.83 4.11 59.33
C LEU A 226 -4.34 4.36 59.61
N VAL A 227 -5.14 4.68 58.58
CA VAL A 227 -6.59 4.87 58.72
C VAL A 227 -7.25 3.62 59.29
N ASN A 228 -6.91 2.42 58.78
CA ASN A 228 -7.44 1.15 59.31
C ASN A 228 -7.07 0.93 60.77
N THR A 229 -5.86 1.26 61.16
CA THR A 229 -5.41 1.16 62.56
C THR A 229 -6.18 2.12 63.46
N LEU A 230 -6.34 3.39 63.06
CA LEU A 230 -7.11 4.39 63.82
C LEU A 230 -8.60 3.99 63.92
N MET A 231 -9.18 3.45 62.85
CA MET A 231 -10.56 2.89 62.88
C MET A 231 -10.69 1.75 63.89
N GLY A 232 -9.72 0.84 63.95
CA GLY A 232 -9.65 -0.24 64.93
C GLY A 232 -9.63 0.27 66.36
N GLN A 233 -8.80 1.28 66.62
CA GLN A 233 -8.75 1.97 67.93
C GLN A 233 -10.03 2.66 68.29
N LYS A 234 -10.67 3.33 67.35
CA LYS A 234 -11.99 4.01 67.55
C LYS A 234 -13.08 2.95 67.92
N ILE A 235 -13.14 1.82 67.22
CA ILE A 235 -14.08 0.74 67.51
C ILE A 235 -13.87 0.20 68.95
N GLN A 236 -12.63 0.03 69.34
CA GLN A 236 -12.29 -0.41 70.69
C GLN A 236 -12.76 0.60 71.74
N MET A 237 -12.45 1.88 71.54
CA MET A 237 -12.87 2.97 72.46
C MET A 237 -14.39 3.12 72.54
N GLU A 238 -15.10 2.90 71.42
CA GLU A 238 -16.58 2.89 71.38
C GLU A 238 -17.16 1.68 72.17
N ALA A 239 -16.50 0.53 72.12
CA ALA A 239 -16.87 -0.63 72.95
C ALA A 239 -16.63 -0.37 74.44
N ASP A 240 -15.51 0.26 74.79
CA ASP A 240 -15.18 0.63 76.17
C ASP A 240 -16.18 1.67 76.67
N LEU A 241 -16.53 2.66 75.88
CA LEU A 241 -17.56 3.66 76.22
C LEU A 241 -18.89 2.99 76.51
N ARG A 242 -19.33 2.04 75.65
CA ARG A 242 -20.53 1.26 75.90
C ARG A 242 -20.51 0.49 77.24
N ASN A 243 -19.40 -0.10 77.53
CA ASN A 243 -19.19 -0.78 78.84
C ASN A 243 -19.29 0.21 80.02
N LEU A 244 -18.65 1.40 79.92
CA LEU A 244 -18.79 2.44 80.95
C LEU A 244 -20.22 2.89 81.16
N LEU A 245 -21.01 3.03 80.13
CA LEU A 245 -22.43 3.43 80.18
C LEU A 245 -23.35 2.37 80.76
N THR A 246 -22.91 1.13 80.99
CA THR A 246 -23.70 0.10 81.67
C THR A 246 -23.79 0.35 83.17
N TYR A 247 -22.84 1.06 83.78
CA TYR A 247 -22.75 1.31 85.22
C TYR A 247 -22.48 2.74 85.61
N LEU A 248 -22.17 3.65 84.66
CA LEU A 248 -21.95 5.06 84.90
C LEU A 248 -23.00 5.90 84.18
N ARG A 249 -23.31 7.07 84.74
CA ARG A 249 -24.21 8.04 84.08
C ARG A 249 -23.48 8.75 82.94
N GLU A 250 -24.23 9.30 82.00
CA GLU A 250 -23.67 10.03 80.83
C GLU A 250 -22.82 11.26 81.18
N ASP A 251 -23.10 11.88 82.33
CA ASP A 251 -22.39 13.04 82.83
C ASP A 251 -21.12 12.68 83.65
N ALA A 252 -20.80 11.42 83.83
CA ALA A 252 -19.63 10.97 84.57
C ALA A 252 -18.34 11.40 83.85
N PRO A 253 -17.32 11.87 84.56
CA PRO A 253 -16.06 12.39 83.95
C PRO A 253 -15.38 11.38 83.04
N GLN A 254 -15.46 10.08 83.37
CA GLN A 254 -14.89 9.00 82.54
C GLN A 254 -15.60 8.84 81.19
N VAL A 255 -16.95 8.98 81.18
CA VAL A 255 -17.77 8.91 80.00
C VAL A 255 -17.53 10.12 79.10
N VAL A 256 -17.45 11.31 79.64
CA VAL A 256 -17.14 12.55 78.92
C VAL A 256 -15.74 12.48 78.32
N SER A 257 -14.73 11.97 79.07
CA SER A 257 -13.36 11.79 78.55
C SER A 257 -13.32 10.80 77.40
N ALA A 258 -13.98 9.66 77.52
CA ALA A 258 -14.03 8.67 76.46
C ALA A 258 -14.72 9.21 75.19
N ARG A 259 -15.82 9.98 75.30
CA ARG A 259 -16.46 10.67 74.13
C ARG A 259 -15.52 11.63 73.45
N ASN A 260 -14.83 12.48 74.21
CA ASN A 260 -13.84 13.45 73.67
C ASN A 260 -12.70 12.73 72.93
N ALA A 261 -12.19 11.62 73.50
CA ALA A 261 -11.15 10.84 72.84
C ALA A 261 -11.62 10.20 71.53
N ILE A 262 -12.88 9.66 71.47
CA ILE A 262 -13.46 9.13 70.23
C ILE A 262 -13.65 10.23 69.19
N GLN A 263 -14.10 11.42 69.59
CA GLN A 263 -14.26 12.56 68.68
C GLN A 263 -12.91 13.03 68.13
N SER A 264 -11.87 13.09 68.95
CA SER A 264 -10.49 13.43 68.52
C SER A 264 -9.97 12.39 67.50
N LEU A 265 -10.21 11.09 67.80
CA LEU A 265 -9.77 10.02 66.89
C LEU A 265 -10.52 10.05 65.59
N GLN A 266 -11.82 10.40 65.59
CA GLN A 266 -12.62 10.60 64.38
C GLN A 266 -12.05 11.74 63.51
N ALA A 267 -11.70 12.88 64.12
CA ALA A 267 -11.09 14.00 63.43
C ALA A 267 -9.75 13.62 62.75
N GLN A 268 -8.91 12.81 63.44
CA GLN A 268 -7.68 12.28 62.85
C GLN A 268 -7.93 11.36 61.70
N ILE A 269 -8.93 10.50 61.79
CA ILE A 269 -9.33 9.59 60.68
C ILE A 269 -9.78 10.41 59.45
N ASP A 270 -10.56 11.43 59.67
CA ASP A 270 -11.09 12.31 58.59
C ASP A 270 -9.98 13.11 57.94
N GLU A 271 -9.01 13.59 58.74
CA GLU A 271 -7.81 14.26 58.24
C GLU A 271 -6.95 13.34 57.33
N GLU A 272 -6.63 12.13 57.80
CA GLU A 272 -5.84 11.18 57.03
C GLU A 272 -6.58 10.70 55.80
N LYS A 273 -7.89 10.49 55.85
CA LYS A 273 -8.71 10.18 54.64
C LYS A 273 -8.68 11.32 53.65
N SER A 274 -8.73 12.56 54.08
CA SER A 274 -8.67 13.71 53.16
C SER A 274 -7.34 13.77 52.40
N LYS A 275 -6.22 13.35 53.02
CA LYS A 275 -4.90 13.27 52.38
C LYS A 275 -4.84 12.19 51.29
N ILE A 276 -5.66 11.12 51.45
CA ILE A 276 -5.74 10.03 50.43
C ILE A 276 -6.66 10.41 49.26
N THR A 277 -7.73 11.15 49.54
CA THR A 277 -8.81 11.40 48.57
C THR A 277 -8.74 12.81 47.93
N ALA A 278 -7.97 13.71 48.47
CA ALA A 278 -7.79 15.03 47.85
C ALA A 278 -7.01 14.83 46.53
N PRO A 279 -7.52 15.29 45.36
CA PRO A 279 -6.69 15.42 44.18
C PRO A 279 -5.56 16.38 44.54
N GLN A 280 -4.34 15.85 44.65
CA GLN A 280 -3.13 16.67 44.81
C GLN A 280 -2.91 17.39 43.48
N GLY A 281 -3.25 18.63 43.41
CA GLY A 281 -2.87 19.52 42.34
C GLY A 281 -4.03 20.30 41.70
N ASP A 282 -4.16 21.54 42.07
CA ASP A 282 -4.35 22.63 41.13
C ASP A 282 -3.00 23.22 40.82
#